data_84940906c76ff3052c41b87b6b50d4ea
#
_entry.id   84940906c76ff3052c41b87b6b50d4ea
#
_cell.length_a   1.000
_cell.length_b   1.000
_cell.length_c   1.000
_cell.angle_alpha   90.00
_cell.angle_beta   90.00
_cell.angle_gamma   90.00
#
_symmetry.space_group_name_H-M   'P 1'
#
loop_
_entity.id
_entity.type
_entity.pdbx_description
1 polymer ?
#
loop_
_entity_poly.entity_id
_entity_poly.type
_entity_poly.pdbx_seq_one_letter_code
_entity_poly.pdbx_strand_id
1 'polypeptide(L)'
;ISQRTCAKLALVRADIAANIMRISCPTLAADNLRPHTDAAIGQMDLCSYQIALDALASNTPTNESAYARVQIWDDFVQALAIWPDADAMLSEFLHQRARLVYMPDNTTRLTNMNRGEPRRNVSFADAAPLLLTSETSLADLNTRLQIAGSATIPMDRFRANVVVRGAALAEDDHWSALTIHHAQFRASNSCKRCKVITIDQATGEFGSRDPVTTLATYRSDGNSVTFGQHMLVE
;
A
#
# COMPACT_ATOMS: atom_id res chain seq x y z
N ILE A 1 -11.23 -7.25 0.02
CA ILE A 1 -11.32 -5.98 -0.70
C ILE A 1 -9.90 -5.44 -0.91
N SER A 2 -9.60 -4.84 -2.05
CA SER A 2 -8.31 -4.22 -2.36
C SER A 2 -8.53 -3.00 -3.25
N GLN A 3 -7.51 -2.14 -3.40
CA GLN A 3 -7.59 -1.01 -4.35
C GLN A 3 -7.82 -1.45 -5.81
N ARG A 4 -7.49 -2.70 -6.17
CA ARG A 4 -7.82 -3.25 -7.52
C ARG A 4 -9.32 -3.32 -7.80
N THR A 5 -10.11 -3.54 -6.78
CA THR A 5 -11.58 -3.72 -6.86
C THR A 5 -12.34 -2.54 -6.31
N CYS A 6 -11.72 -1.74 -5.45
CA CYS A 6 -12.32 -0.57 -4.82
C CYS A 6 -11.26 0.54 -4.74
N ALA A 7 -11.21 1.43 -5.72
CA ALA A 7 -10.23 2.51 -5.80
C ALA A 7 -10.37 3.50 -4.62
N LYS A 8 -11.59 3.72 -4.11
CA LYS A 8 -11.86 4.56 -2.93
C LYS A 8 -11.04 4.17 -1.69
N LEU A 9 -10.53 2.93 -1.60
CA LEU A 9 -9.59 2.55 -0.53
C LEU A 9 -8.30 3.40 -0.52
N ALA A 10 -7.96 4.09 -1.61
CA ALA A 10 -6.86 5.04 -1.64
C ALA A 10 -7.09 6.25 -0.72
N LEU A 11 -8.34 6.59 -0.44
CA LEU A 11 -8.73 7.70 0.43
C LEU A 11 -8.79 7.33 1.92
N VAL A 12 -8.73 6.04 2.24
CA VAL A 12 -8.62 5.58 3.63
C VAL A 12 -7.18 5.75 4.08
N ARG A 13 -6.96 6.58 5.09
CA ARG A 13 -5.65 6.90 5.65
C ARG A 13 -5.48 6.24 6.99
N ALA A 14 -4.26 5.83 7.29
CA ALA A 14 -3.87 5.32 8.60
C ALA A 14 -2.62 6.08 9.06
N ASP A 15 -2.73 6.76 10.18
CA ASP A 15 -1.65 7.52 10.80
C ASP A 15 -1.36 6.96 12.19
N ILE A 16 -0.09 6.88 12.54
CA ILE A 16 0.36 6.41 13.87
C ILE A 16 1.08 7.55 14.57
N ALA A 17 0.58 7.94 15.73
CA ALA A 17 1.21 8.91 16.61
C ALA A 17 0.99 8.54 18.08
N ALA A 18 2.00 8.67 18.92
CA ALA A 18 1.93 8.44 20.36
C ALA A 18 1.19 7.14 20.75
N ASN A 19 1.53 6.02 20.09
CA ASN A 19 0.94 4.70 20.34
C ASN A 19 -0.57 4.56 19.98
N ILE A 20 -1.08 5.50 19.18
CA ILE A 20 -2.45 5.47 18.66
C ILE A 20 -2.39 5.38 17.14
N MET A 21 -3.08 4.40 16.58
CA MET A 21 -3.38 4.36 15.16
C MET A 21 -4.73 5.04 14.92
N ARG A 22 -4.72 6.06 14.05
CA ARG A 22 -5.95 6.72 13.58
C ARG A 22 -6.23 6.26 12.15
N ILE A 23 -7.41 5.71 11.94
CA ILE A 23 -7.93 5.41 10.61
C ILE A 23 -8.95 6.48 10.26
N SER A 24 -8.82 7.10 9.09
CA SER A 24 -9.72 8.16 8.64
C SER A 24 -10.11 7.99 7.19
N CYS A 25 -11.28 8.47 6.84
CA CYS A 25 -11.80 8.55 5.48
C CYS A 25 -12.69 9.80 5.31
N PRO A 26 -12.90 10.31 4.09
CA PRO A 26 -13.81 11.42 3.85
C PRO A 26 -15.22 11.13 4.35
N THR A 27 -15.90 12.16 4.91
CA THR A 27 -17.33 12.07 5.23
C THR A 27 -18.16 12.12 3.95
N LEU A 28 -19.28 11.41 3.91
CA LEU A 28 -20.20 11.39 2.77
C LEU A 28 -21.05 12.69 2.63
N ALA A 29 -20.94 13.61 3.58
CA ALA A 29 -21.72 14.85 3.59
C ALA A 29 -21.38 15.86 2.50
N ALA A 30 -20.41 15.58 1.63
CA ALA A 30 -20.03 16.46 0.53
C ALA A 30 -20.37 15.80 -0.82
N ASP A 31 -21.55 16.10 -1.35
CA ASP A 31 -21.94 15.87 -2.77
C ASP A 31 -21.07 16.65 -3.77
N ASN A 32 -19.88 17.09 -3.35
CA ASN A 32 -18.94 17.90 -4.13
C ASN A 32 -17.52 17.33 -4.05
N LEU A 33 -17.33 16.09 -4.49
CA LEU A 33 -16.00 15.60 -4.88
C LEU A 33 -15.57 16.30 -6.19
N ARG A 34 -15.21 17.59 -6.09
CA ARG A 34 -14.43 18.25 -7.14
C ARG A 34 -12.96 17.89 -6.96
N PRO A 35 -12.21 17.64 -8.04
CA PRO A 35 -10.79 17.41 -7.96
C PRO A 35 -10.12 18.63 -7.33
N HIS A 36 -9.53 18.45 -6.16
CA HIS A 36 -8.82 19.50 -5.45
C HIS A 36 -7.33 19.40 -5.74
N THR A 37 -6.75 20.54 -6.09
CA THR A 37 -5.30 20.76 -6.06
C THR A 37 -4.77 20.55 -4.63
N ASP A 38 -3.50 20.22 -4.47
CA ASP A 38 -2.83 19.89 -3.20
C ASP A 38 -3.15 20.82 -2.01
N ALA A 39 -3.58 22.05 -2.27
CA ALA A 39 -3.97 23.04 -1.25
C ALA A 39 -5.33 22.75 -0.59
N ALA A 40 -6.16 21.87 -1.14
CA ALA A 40 -7.54 21.66 -0.67
C ALA A 40 -7.70 20.42 0.23
N ILE A 41 -6.66 19.60 0.40
CA ILE A 41 -6.67 18.44 1.32
C ILE A 41 -6.89 18.88 2.79
N GLY A 42 -6.64 20.13 3.11
CA GLY A 42 -6.81 20.70 4.45
C GLY A 42 -8.26 20.97 4.90
N GLN A 43 -9.27 20.79 4.04
CA GLN A 43 -10.67 21.18 4.33
C GLN A 43 -11.71 20.06 4.15
N MET A 44 -11.30 18.81 3.98
CA MET A 44 -12.28 17.71 3.94
C MET A 44 -12.64 17.31 5.36
N ASP A 45 -13.93 17.32 5.67
CA ASP A 45 -14.45 16.70 6.90
C ASP A 45 -14.12 15.21 6.86
N LEU A 46 -13.42 14.71 7.87
CA LEU A 46 -12.98 13.32 7.98
C LEU A 46 -13.71 12.61 9.12
N CYS A 47 -14.29 11.46 8.81
CA CYS A 47 -14.62 10.47 9.81
C CYS A 47 -13.33 9.78 10.28
N SER A 48 -13.17 9.55 11.57
CA SER A 48 -11.99 8.85 12.07
C SER A 48 -12.31 7.90 13.21
N TYR A 49 -11.54 6.82 13.31
CA TYR A 49 -11.55 5.85 14.38
C TYR A 49 -10.13 5.68 14.94
N GLN A 50 -10.00 5.55 16.28
CA GLN A 50 -8.70 5.45 16.94
C GLN A 50 -8.55 4.10 17.64
N ILE A 51 -7.35 3.52 17.55
CA ILE A 51 -6.99 2.25 18.17
C ILE A 51 -5.70 2.46 18.96
N ALA A 52 -5.71 2.12 20.25
CA ALA A 52 -4.51 2.08 21.06
C ALA A 52 -3.69 0.83 20.69
N LEU A 53 -2.44 1.01 20.28
CA LEU A 53 -1.60 -0.08 19.77
C LEU A 53 -1.12 -1.03 20.86
N ASP A 54 -0.90 -0.54 22.08
CA ASP A 54 -0.58 -1.37 23.24
C ASP A 54 -1.71 -2.33 23.61
N ALA A 55 -2.96 -1.91 23.40
CA ALA A 55 -4.12 -2.78 23.60
C ALA A 55 -4.16 -3.96 22.61
N LEU A 56 -3.54 -3.82 21.43
CA LEU A 56 -3.43 -4.91 20.44
C LEU A 56 -2.45 -6.01 20.90
N ALA A 57 -1.34 -5.61 21.51
CA ALA A 57 -0.31 -6.52 21.98
C ALA A 57 -0.72 -7.26 23.27
N SER A 58 -1.42 -6.57 24.18
CA SER A 58 -1.72 -7.07 25.52
C SER A 58 -3.08 -7.77 25.66
N ASN A 59 -4.03 -7.50 24.79
CA ASN A 59 -5.42 -7.98 24.88
C ASN A 59 -5.86 -8.79 23.66
N THR A 60 -5.02 -9.67 23.17
CA THR A 60 -5.44 -10.60 22.10
C THR A 60 -6.52 -11.53 22.66
N PRO A 61 -7.80 -11.39 22.25
CA PRO A 61 -8.87 -12.22 22.78
C PRO A 61 -8.61 -13.70 22.48
N THR A 62 -8.87 -14.56 23.46
CA THR A 62 -8.83 -16.01 23.30
C THR A 62 -10.11 -16.58 22.69
N ASN A 63 -11.15 -15.73 22.57
CA ASN A 63 -12.44 -16.14 22.02
C ASN A 63 -12.37 -16.21 20.48
N GLU A 64 -12.65 -17.37 19.92
CA GLU A 64 -12.67 -17.61 18.46
C GLU A 64 -13.64 -16.68 17.70
N SER A 65 -14.73 -16.23 18.33
CA SER A 65 -15.69 -15.31 17.72
C SER A 65 -15.13 -13.91 17.43
N ALA A 66 -14.00 -13.55 18.07
CA ALA A 66 -13.29 -12.28 17.82
C ALA A 66 -12.47 -12.31 16.51
N TYR A 67 -12.31 -13.49 15.92
CA TYR A 67 -11.50 -13.65 14.72
C TYR A 67 -12.35 -13.84 13.47
N ALA A 68 -11.82 -13.37 12.36
CA ALA A 68 -12.36 -13.61 11.02
C ALA A 68 -11.32 -14.33 10.16
N ARG A 69 -11.77 -15.28 9.36
CA ARG A 69 -10.94 -15.88 8.32
C ARG A 69 -10.81 -14.88 7.17
N VAL A 70 -9.59 -14.45 6.89
CA VAL A 70 -9.26 -13.48 5.85
C VAL A 70 -8.47 -14.15 4.75
N GLN A 71 -8.83 -13.87 3.50
CA GLN A 71 -8.11 -14.33 2.33
C GLN A 71 -7.22 -13.22 1.78
N ILE A 72 -5.93 -13.53 1.56
CA ILE A 72 -4.93 -12.66 0.95
C ILE A 72 -4.30 -13.47 -0.19
N TRP A 73 -4.69 -13.19 -1.44
CA TRP A 73 -4.38 -14.03 -2.58
C TRP A 73 -4.87 -15.47 -2.36
N ASP A 74 -3.96 -16.44 -2.36
CA ASP A 74 -4.27 -17.86 -2.11
C ASP A 74 -4.11 -18.26 -0.63
N ASP A 75 -3.60 -17.35 0.20
CA ASP A 75 -3.41 -17.57 1.63
C ASP A 75 -4.69 -17.28 2.42
N PHE A 76 -4.90 -18.07 3.49
CA PHE A 76 -5.95 -17.81 4.47
C PHE A 76 -5.32 -17.66 5.85
N VAL A 77 -5.68 -16.58 6.55
CA VAL A 77 -5.21 -16.30 7.91
C VAL A 77 -6.39 -15.99 8.83
N GLN A 78 -6.20 -16.21 10.13
CA GLN A 78 -7.11 -15.72 11.14
C GLN A 78 -6.66 -14.31 11.56
N ALA A 79 -7.58 -13.35 11.49
CA ALA A 79 -7.32 -11.97 11.86
C ALA A 79 -8.36 -11.49 12.85
N LEU A 80 -7.93 -10.70 13.82
CA LEU A 80 -8.79 -10.11 14.83
C LEU A 80 -9.73 -9.09 14.20
N ALA A 81 -11.02 -9.12 14.54
CA ALA A 81 -12.06 -8.31 13.93
C ALA A 81 -13.07 -7.85 15.00
N ILE A 82 -12.66 -6.92 15.84
CA ILE A 82 -13.37 -6.50 17.06
C ILE A 82 -13.74 -5.00 17.09
N TRP A 83 -13.74 -4.31 15.95
CA TRP A 83 -13.99 -2.87 15.85
C TRP A 83 -15.27 -2.56 15.07
N PRO A 84 -16.47 -2.82 15.64
CA PRO A 84 -17.75 -2.64 14.94
C PRO A 84 -17.99 -1.20 14.47
N ASP A 85 -17.53 -0.19 15.23
CA ASP A 85 -17.68 1.21 14.84
C ASP A 85 -16.79 1.57 13.65
N ALA A 86 -15.55 1.06 13.60
CA ALA A 86 -14.69 1.19 12.44
C ALA A 86 -15.25 0.44 11.23
N ASP A 87 -15.83 -0.75 11.43
CA ASP A 87 -16.50 -1.52 10.39
C ASP A 87 -17.68 -0.75 9.80
N ALA A 88 -18.49 -0.10 10.65
CA ALA A 88 -19.61 0.73 10.23
C ALA A 88 -19.15 1.94 9.41
N MET A 89 -18.18 2.70 9.93
CA MET A 89 -17.59 3.86 9.26
C MET A 89 -17.01 3.49 7.87
N LEU A 90 -16.22 2.42 7.80
CA LEU A 90 -15.62 1.97 6.54
C LEU A 90 -16.66 1.43 5.56
N SER A 91 -17.69 0.72 6.04
CA SER A 91 -18.75 0.18 5.19
C SER A 91 -19.59 1.29 4.57
N GLU A 92 -19.90 2.32 5.34
CA GLU A 92 -20.62 3.50 4.87
C GLU A 92 -19.80 4.23 3.79
N PHE A 93 -18.54 4.57 4.09
CA PHE A 93 -17.67 5.27 3.13
C PHE A 93 -17.45 4.49 1.83
N LEU A 94 -17.21 3.19 1.92
CA LEU A 94 -16.91 2.34 0.75
C LEU A 94 -18.18 1.88 0.01
N HIS A 95 -19.38 2.18 0.51
CA HIS A 95 -20.69 1.71 0.01
C HIS A 95 -20.73 0.19 -0.17
N GLN A 96 -20.04 -0.54 0.69
CA GLN A 96 -20.04 -1.99 0.71
C GLN A 96 -19.62 -2.49 2.09
N ARG A 97 -20.09 -3.69 2.44
CA ARG A 97 -19.71 -4.29 3.72
C ARG A 97 -18.20 -4.45 3.83
N ALA A 98 -17.60 -3.79 4.81
CA ALA A 98 -16.18 -3.82 5.11
C ALA A 98 -15.95 -4.10 6.60
N ARG A 99 -14.83 -4.71 6.93
CA ARG A 99 -14.39 -4.93 8.31
C ARG A 99 -12.94 -4.53 8.45
N LEU A 100 -12.63 -3.87 9.54
CA LEU A 100 -11.26 -3.65 9.96
C LEU A 100 -10.73 -4.92 10.61
N VAL A 101 -9.56 -5.39 10.19
CA VAL A 101 -8.94 -6.60 10.73
C VAL A 101 -7.47 -6.34 11.07
N TYR A 102 -7.01 -6.99 12.13
CA TYR A 102 -5.62 -6.98 12.56
C TYR A 102 -5.07 -8.39 12.55
N MET A 103 -3.88 -8.57 12.00
CA MET A 103 -3.18 -9.86 12.02
C MET A 103 -2.24 -9.89 13.22
N PRO A 104 -2.55 -10.67 14.27
CA PRO A 104 -1.70 -10.78 15.45
C PRO A 104 -0.32 -11.35 15.13
N ASP A 105 0.67 -11.02 15.95
CA ASP A 105 2.07 -11.42 15.74
C ASP A 105 2.28 -12.95 15.76
N ASN A 106 1.40 -13.69 16.43
CA ASN A 106 1.40 -15.15 16.43
C ASN A 106 0.79 -15.79 15.18
N THR A 107 0.23 -14.98 14.28
CA THR A 107 -0.28 -15.46 12.98
C THR A 107 0.88 -15.59 11.99
N THR A 108 0.96 -16.72 11.32
CA THR A 108 1.99 -16.97 10.32
C THR A 108 1.42 -16.88 8.91
N ARG A 109 1.97 -15.97 8.11
CA ARG A 109 1.82 -15.93 6.67
C ARG A 109 3.19 -15.68 6.06
N LEU A 110 3.66 -16.61 5.24
CA LEU A 110 5.02 -16.54 4.70
C LEU A 110 5.05 -15.88 3.32
N THR A 111 6.09 -15.09 3.07
CA THR A 111 6.34 -14.50 1.74
C THR A 111 6.40 -15.60 0.69
N ASN A 112 5.80 -15.36 -0.47
CA ASN A 112 5.88 -16.25 -1.63
C ASN A 112 6.94 -15.72 -2.61
N MET A 113 8.21 -15.95 -2.30
CA MET A 113 9.34 -15.44 -3.07
C MET A 113 9.97 -16.56 -3.89
N ASN A 114 10.08 -16.37 -5.21
CA ASN A 114 10.48 -17.42 -6.17
C ASN A 114 12.00 -17.63 -6.32
N ARG A 115 12.86 -17.09 -5.43
CA ARG A 115 14.31 -17.08 -5.67
C ARG A 115 15.16 -17.86 -4.65
N GLY A 116 14.60 -18.85 -3.96
CA GLY A 116 15.36 -19.61 -2.95
C GLY A 116 15.67 -18.81 -1.68
N GLU A 117 15.16 -17.61 -1.57
CA GLU A 117 15.27 -16.77 -0.37
C GLU A 117 14.49 -17.38 0.80
N PRO A 118 14.99 -17.27 2.03
CA PRO A 118 14.26 -17.76 3.19
C PRO A 118 12.92 -17.02 3.29
N ARG A 119 11.85 -17.80 3.41
CA ARG A 119 10.51 -17.24 3.62
C ARG A 119 10.47 -16.46 4.92
N ARG A 120 9.96 -15.26 4.88
CA ARG A 120 9.78 -14.37 6.03
C ARG A 120 8.30 -14.21 6.34
N ASN A 121 7.98 -13.97 7.60
CA ASN A 121 6.60 -13.65 7.97
C ASN A 121 6.20 -12.29 7.37
N VAL A 122 5.00 -12.21 6.81
CA VAL A 122 4.45 -11.00 6.22
C VAL A 122 2.99 -10.85 6.64
N SER A 123 2.58 -9.63 6.96
CA SER A 123 1.19 -9.33 7.29
C SER A 123 0.32 -9.24 6.03
N PHE A 124 -0.45 -8.17 5.86
CA PHE A 124 -1.36 -7.98 4.74
C PHE A 124 -0.69 -7.43 3.46
N ALA A 125 0.63 -7.25 3.46
CA ALA A 125 1.35 -6.83 2.26
C ALA A 125 1.23 -7.88 1.14
N ASP A 126 1.22 -7.43 -0.12
CA ASP A 126 0.98 -8.30 -1.28
C ASP A 126 2.03 -9.42 -1.39
N ALA A 127 3.31 -9.08 -1.37
CA ALA A 127 4.38 -10.05 -1.61
C ALA A 127 5.52 -9.99 -0.58
N ALA A 128 5.95 -8.81 -0.17
CA ALA A 128 7.05 -8.58 0.76
C ALA A 128 6.70 -7.52 1.80
N PRO A 129 7.38 -7.48 2.95
CA PRO A 129 7.12 -6.50 3.99
C PRO A 129 7.30 -5.06 3.51
N LEU A 130 8.28 -4.79 2.67
CA LEU A 130 8.63 -3.46 2.22
C LEU A 130 8.79 -3.39 0.69
N LEU A 131 8.47 -2.20 0.16
CA LEU A 131 8.74 -1.79 -1.21
C LEU A 131 9.69 -0.60 -1.19
N LEU A 132 10.81 -0.72 -1.90
CA LEU A 132 11.78 0.34 -2.14
C LEU A 132 11.63 0.87 -3.56
N THR A 133 11.73 2.18 -3.72
CA THR A 133 11.78 2.89 -5.01
C THR A 133 12.78 4.03 -4.94
N SER A 134 13.12 4.65 -6.08
CA SER A 134 13.97 5.84 -6.12
C SER A 134 13.27 7.04 -6.76
N GLU A 135 13.62 8.25 -6.31
CA GLU A 135 13.14 9.49 -6.94
C GLU A 135 13.64 9.61 -8.39
N THR A 136 14.84 9.10 -8.67
CA THR A 136 15.43 9.13 -10.01
C THR A 136 14.67 8.24 -10.99
N SER A 137 14.26 7.03 -10.55
CA SER A 137 13.40 6.15 -11.36
C SER A 137 12.03 6.77 -11.64
N LEU A 138 11.44 7.49 -10.67
CA LEU A 138 10.20 8.22 -10.89
C LEU A 138 10.40 9.40 -11.86
N ALA A 139 11.48 10.14 -11.74
CA ALA A 139 11.78 11.27 -12.64
C ALA A 139 11.93 10.80 -14.09
N ASP A 140 12.62 9.68 -14.34
CA ASP A 140 12.71 9.06 -15.68
C ASP A 140 11.33 8.66 -16.22
N LEU A 141 10.52 7.99 -15.40
CA LEU A 141 9.15 7.64 -15.78
C LEU A 141 8.33 8.89 -16.14
N ASN A 142 8.38 9.93 -15.31
CA ASN A 142 7.65 11.17 -15.55
C ASN A 142 8.12 11.89 -16.83
N THR A 143 9.41 11.86 -17.14
CA THR A 143 9.94 12.36 -18.41
C THR A 143 9.35 11.61 -19.60
N ARG A 144 9.28 10.28 -19.52
CA ARG A 144 8.68 9.43 -20.58
C ARG A 144 7.17 9.65 -20.71
N LEU A 145 6.46 9.84 -19.60
CA LEU A 145 5.03 10.18 -19.62
C LEU A 145 4.80 11.50 -20.36
N GLN A 146 5.60 12.53 -20.06
CA GLN A 146 5.51 13.83 -20.75
C GLN A 146 5.80 13.71 -22.26
N ILE A 147 6.81 12.95 -22.65
CA ILE A 147 7.12 12.69 -24.06
C ILE A 147 5.94 11.97 -24.76
N ALA A 148 5.25 11.09 -24.05
CA ALA A 148 4.05 10.39 -24.54
C ALA A 148 2.78 11.26 -24.50
N GLY A 149 2.86 12.52 -24.03
CA GLY A 149 1.71 13.41 -23.92
C GLY A 149 0.81 13.14 -22.69
N SER A 150 1.32 12.34 -21.74
CA SER A 150 0.61 12.01 -20.50
C SER A 150 1.06 12.92 -19.34
N ALA A 151 0.20 13.09 -18.34
CA ALA A 151 0.54 13.83 -17.13
C ALA A 151 1.57 13.08 -16.28
N THR A 152 2.40 13.83 -15.57
CA THR A 152 3.29 13.27 -14.53
C THR A 152 2.49 12.72 -13.37
N ILE A 153 3.09 11.76 -12.65
CA ILE A 153 2.48 11.13 -11.49
C ILE A 153 3.35 11.28 -10.25
N PRO A 154 2.76 11.34 -9.05
CA PRO A 154 3.51 11.36 -7.81
C PRO A 154 3.95 9.95 -7.38
N MET A 155 4.90 9.89 -6.41
CA MET A 155 5.46 8.63 -5.89
C MET A 155 4.42 7.78 -5.15
N ASP A 156 3.42 8.39 -4.55
CA ASP A 156 2.38 7.71 -3.77
C ASP A 156 1.58 6.69 -4.59
N ARG A 157 1.51 6.85 -5.93
CA ARG A 157 0.94 5.85 -6.85
C ARG A 157 1.57 4.46 -6.68
N PHE A 158 2.83 4.41 -6.31
CA PHE A 158 3.58 3.16 -6.13
C PHE A 158 3.46 2.59 -4.72
N ARG A 159 3.01 3.40 -3.75
CA ARG A 159 2.82 2.99 -2.35
C ARG A 159 4.11 2.42 -1.74
N ALA A 160 5.24 3.06 -2.04
CA ALA A 160 6.54 2.67 -1.52
C ALA A 160 6.63 2.91 -0.02
N ASN A 161 7.32 2.01 0.70
CA ASN A 161 7.66 2.17 2.11
C ASN A 161 8.96 2.95 2.27
N VAL A 162 9.90 2.76 1.34
CA VAL A 162 11.19 3.43 1.33
C VAL A 162 11.41 4.08 -0.02
N VAL A 163 11.65 5.38 -0.01
CA VAL A 163 11.99 6.16 -1.21
C VAL A 163 13.39 6.69 -1.03
N VAL A 164 14.30 6.35 -1.94
CA VAL A 164 15.69 6.80 -1.90
C VAL A 164 15.93 7.96 -2.84
N ARG A 165 16.81 8.87 -2.43
CA ARG A 165 17.26 10.01 -3.22
C ARG A 165 18.75 9.85 -3.53
N GLY A 166 19.17 10.34 -4.70
CA GLY A 166 20.58 10.40 -5.09
C GLY A 166 21.11 9.10 -5.72
N ALA A 167 20.30 8.07 -5.87
CA ALA A 167 20.66 6.90 -6.68
C ALA A 167 20.79 7.29 -8.16
N ALA A 168 21.70 6.65 -8.90
CA ALA A 168 21.73 6.77 -10.34
C ALA A 168 20.48 6.14 -10.98
N LEU A 169 20.22 6.46 -12.25
CA LEU A 169 19.06 5.91 -12.96
C LEU A 169 19.12 4.38 -13.00
N ALA A 170 18.04 3.74 -12.56
CA ALA A 170 17.88 2.29 -12.47
C ALA A 170 18.91 1.59 -11.54
N GLU A 171 19.68 2.31 -10.76
CA GLU A 171 20.64 1.72 -9.82
C GLU A 171 19.90 0.89 -8.75
N ASP A 172 18.75 1.38 -8.29
CA ASP A 172 17.89 0.69 -7.34
C ASP A 172 17.38 -0.67 -7.83
N ASP A 173 17.35 -0.91 -9.13
CA ASP A 173 16.98 -2.22 -9.71
C ASP A 173 18.06 -3.30 -9.51
N HIS A 174 19.30 -2.89 -9.23
CA HIS A 174 20.47 -3.78 -9.12
C HIS A 174 20.97 -3.98 -7.69
N TRP A 175 20.38 -3.30 -6.73
CA TRP A 175 20.77 -3.47 -5.33
C TRP A 175 20.40 -4.86 -4.82
N SER A 176 21.35 -5.50 -4.15
CA SER A 176 21.13 -6.78 -3.47
C SER A 176 20.80 -6.61 -1.99
N ALA A 177 21.31 -5.53 -1.39
CA ALA A 177 21.08 -5.19 0.01
C ALA A 177 21.13 -3.68 0.23
N LEU A 178 20.50 -3.24 1.32
CA LEU A 178 20.50 -1.86 1.79
C LEU A 178 20.61 -1.85 3.29
N THR A 179 21.41 -0.93 3.83
CA THR A 179 21.47 -0.68 5.27
C THR A 179 20.98 0.74 5.56
N ILE A 180 20.01 0.86 6.46
CA ILE A 180 19.49 2.15 6.93
C ILE A 180 19.71 2.18 8.44
N HIS A 181 20.62 3.04 8.91
CA HIS A 181 21.11 3.05 10.30
C HIS A 181 21.63 1.66 10.72
N HIS A 182 20.88 0.94 11.55
CA HIS A 182 21.22 -0.39 12.05
C HIS A 182 20.39 -1.51 11.41
N ALA A 183 19.38 -1.15 10.63
CA ALA A 183 18.51 -2.12 9.98
C ALA A 183 19.11 -2.56 8.64
N GLN A 184 19.18 -3.85 8.43
CA GLN A 184 19.63 -4.45 7.19
C GLN A 184 18.45 -5.00 6.40
N PHE A 185 18.47 -4.74 5.10
CA PHE A 185 17.44 -5.14 4.17
C PHE A 185 18.07 -5.85 3.00
N ARG A 186 17.46 -6.93 2.56
CA ARG A 186 17.85 -7.67 1.37
C ARG A 186 16.82 -7.44 0.27
N ALA A 187 17.29 -7.11 -0.93
CA ALA A 187 16.43 -7.07 -2.10
C ALA A 187 16.07 -8.51 -2.53
N SER A 188 14.81 -8.74 -2.80
CA SER A 188 14.32 -10.06 -3.18
C SER A 188 14.04 -10.14 -4.68
N ASN A 189 13.10 -9.36 -5.17
CA ASN A 189 12.74 -9.33 -6.58
C ASN A 189 12.12 -7.98 -6.95
N SER A 190 12.15 -7.64 -8.23
CA SER A 190 11.49 -6.45 -8.76
C SER A 190 9.97 -6.53 -8.52
N CYS A 191 9.37 -5.42 -8.12
CA CYS A 191 7.95 -5.35 -7.85
C CYS A 191 7.15 -5.28 -9.16
N LYS A 192 6.39 -6.34 -9.45
CA LYS A 192 5.45 -6.36 -10.59
C LYS A 192 4.29 -5.42 -10.32
N ARG A 193 4.01 -4.56 -11.29
CA ARG A 193 3.00 -3.52 -11.16
C ARG A 193 1.71 -3.92 -11.86
N CYS A 194 0.60 -3.56 -11.25
CA CYS A 194 -0.74 -3.77 -11.80
C CYS A 194 -1.47 -2.43 -11.96
N LYS A 195 -2.71 -2.45 -12.38
CA LYS A 195 -3.55 -1.25 -12.56
C LYS A 195 -3.70 -0.36 -11.32
N VAL A 196 -3.31 -0.80 -10.13
CA VAL A 196 -3.40 0.02 -8.91
C VAL A 196 -2.58 1.31 -9.03
N ILE A 197 -1.47 1.31 -9.76
CA ILE A 197 -0.67 2.52 -9.98
C ILE A 197 -1.35 3.56 -10.88
N THR A 198 -2.48 3.23 -11.51
CA THR A 198 -3.30 4.20 -12.25
C THR A 198 -4.31 4.93 -11.36
N ILE A 199 -4.46 4.51 -10.09
CA ILE A 199 -5.39 5.16 -9.16
C ILE A 199 -4.78 6.47 -8.67
N ASP A 200 -5.54 7.53 -8.80
CA ASP A 200 -5.22 8.79 -8.15
C ASP A 200 -5.45 8.68 -6.64
N GLN A 201 -4.38 8.85 -5.85
CA GLN A 201 -4.42 8.68 -4.40
C GLN A 201 -5.14 9.84 -3.69
N ALA A 202 -5.35 10.98 -4.38
CA ALA A 202 -6.09 12.12 -3.84
C ALA A 202 -7.60 12.02 -4.13
N THR A 203 -8.00 11.42 -5.26
CA THR A 203 -9.42 11.31 -5.63
C THR A 203 -10.00 9.91 -5.44
N GLY A 204 -9.17 8.88 -5.31
CA GLY A 204 -9.60 7.48 -5.22
C GLY A 204 -10.23 6.97 -6.52
N GLU A 205 -9.84 7.52 -7.67
CA GLU A 205 -10.37 7.15 -8.98
C GLU A 205 -9.29 6.53 -9.87
N PHE A 206 -9.72 5.64 -10.77
CA PHE A 206 -8.84 5.13 -11.80
C PHE A 206 -8.62 6.21 -12.87
N GLY A 207 -7.36 6.50 -13.15
CA GLY A 207 -6.95 7.36 -14.27
C GLY A 207 -6.82 6.61 -15.58
N SER A 208 -6.03 7.17 -16.50
CA SER A 208 -5.69 6.56 -17.78
C SER A 208 -4.87 5.26 -17.58
N ARG A 209 -4.60 4.53 -18.68
CA ARG A 209 -3.75 3.32 -18.63
C ARG A 209 -2.30 3.61 -18.27
N ASP A 210 -1.86 4.85 -18.43
CA ASP A 210 -0.57 5.29 -17.90
C ASP A 210 -0.64 5.36 -16.35
N PRO A 211 0.46 5.01 -15.68
CA PRO A 211 1.84 4.80 -16.16
C PRO A 211 2.14 3.37 -16.66
N VAL A 212 1.19 2.42 -16.59
CA VAL A 212 1.44 1.01 -16.95
C VAL A 212 1.90 0.89 -18.40
N THR A 213 1.25 1.60 -19.33
CA THR A 213 1.58 1.57 -20.76
C THR A 213 3.00 2.09 -21.02
N THR A 214 3.36 3.21 -20.37
CA THR A 214 4.69 3.78 -20.50
C THR A 214 5.76 2.88 -19.90
N LEU A 215 5.54 2.30 -18.71
CA LEU A 215 6.45 1.33 -18.11
C LEU A 215 6.67 0.11 -19.01
N ALA A 216 5.64 -0.36 -19.71
CA ALA A 216 5.76 -1.49 -20.63
C ALA A 216 6.74 -1.27 -21.78
N THR A 217 7.06 -0.04 -22.12
CA THR A 217 8.02 0.26 -23.21
C THR A 217 9.47 0.01 -22.82
N TYR A 218 9.81 -0.02 -21.52
CA TYR A 218 11.23 -0.10 -21.09
C TYR A 218 11.47 -0.90 -19.78
N ARG A 219 10.42 -1.28 -19.06
CA ARG A 219 10.48 -2.04 -17.80
C ARG A 219 9.63 -3.31 -17.85
N SER A 220 9.60 -3.97 -19.01
CA SER A 220 8.88 -5.24 -19.18
C SER A 220 9.68 -6.41 -18.60
N ASP A 221 8.99 -7.28 -17.85
CA ASP A 221 9.46 -8.58 -17.39
C ASP A 221 8.41 -9.64 -17.77
N GLY A 222 8.62 -10.28 -18.91
CA GLY A 222 7.62 -11.16 -19.52
C GLY A 222 6.32 -10.41 -19.84
N ASN A 223 5.22 -10.88 -19.28
CA ASN A 223 3.89 -10.25 -19.44
C ASN A 223 3.58 -9.20 -18.36
N SER A 224 4.57 -8.82 -17.55
CA SER A 224 4.42 -7.87 -16.46
C SER A 224 5.31 -6.65 -16.67
N VAL A 225 4.97 -5.55 -16.03
CA VAL A 225 5.85 -4.38 -15.92
C VAL A 225 6.35 -4.27 -14.46
N THR A 226 7.55 -3.75 -14.28
CA THR A 226 8.19 -3.64 -12.96
C THR A 226 8.50 -2.20 -12.60
N PHE A 227 8.46 -1.89 -11.31
CA PHE A 227 8.96 -0.63 -10.77
C PHE A 227 9.20 -0.78 -9.26
N GLY A 228 10.45 -0.55 -8.82
CA GLY A 228 10.90 -0.74 -7.45
C GLY A 228 11.20 -2.19 -7.08
N GLN A 229 11.77 -2.38 -5.90
CA GLN A 229 12.27 -3.64 -5.38
C GLN A 229 11.52 -4.06 -4.10
N HIS A 230 11.14 -5.32 -4.02
CA HIS A 230 10.70 -5.92 -2.77
C HIS A 230 11.89 -6.13 -1.83
N MET A 231 11.73 -5.71 -0.58
CA MET A 231 12.77 -5.80 0.45
C MET A 231 12.30 -6.68 1.60
N LEU A 232 13.21 -7.53 2.07
CA LEU A 232 13.08 -8.35 3.26
C LEU A 232 13.93 -7.75 4.37
N VAL A 233 13.44 -7.76 5.60
CA VAL A 233 14.20 -7.37 6.80
C VAL A 233 15.07 -8.57 7.22
N GLU A 234 16.36 -8.34 7.51
CA GLU A 234 17.30 -9.35 8.01
C GLU A 234 17.41 -9.37 9.54
#